data_e0bae7e4da4dc1d01514e6cfa60342d7
#
_entry.id   e0bae7e4da4dc1d01514e6cfa60342d7
#
_cell.length_a   1.000
_cell.length_b   1.000
_cell.length_c   1.000
_cell.angle_alpha   90.00
_cell.angle_beta   90.00
_cell.angle_gamma   90.00
#
_symmetry.space_group_name_H-M   'P 1'
#
loop_
_entity.id
_entity.type
_entity.pdbx_description
1 polymer ?
#
loop_
_entity_poly.entity_id
_entity_poly.type
_entity_poly.pdbx_seq_one_letter_code
_entity_poly.pdbx_strand_id
1 'polypeptide(L)'
;MTPRPIALRGYILDAPARQSARGLADGAILIENGRISARGPFQEISRLPAAAGAEWLGGPHCAVVPGLIDIHAHIPQYPFVARIEESLLPWLKRYIFPAERNFRAAEAREFAPFFFDSLARNGTTLAVLYAAIHEDSAHECFAAAEASGIRAIIGKVMMDRHSYGDLEPDKILPVSLEQTRRLIERWHGAAGGRLEYAVAPRFAVSCSAEMMRAAAGLAREHGTWIQTHLSENHLEIQTVRELFPEFPDYTSVYEGCGLLGPKTILGHCIHLSGSERAKLRDSGSIIAHCPTSNLFLRSGIMPWDTIANDGIPFGLASDVAGGPELSMWRVMRCALESQIARSFTAPCRIPSPAEIFHQSTQGAAEALGKGSQLGTLDPGKEGDAVLLDLAAIIPSGKNPPPPESNMSADDLLPLLIHRAGPESTLATLAAGRKVYAQPSAHNNS
;
A
#
# COMPACT_ATOMS: atom_id res chain seq x y z
N MET A 1 16.52 -26.38 11.48
CA MET A 1 17.15 -25.39 12.38
C MET A 1 16.20 -24.24 12.58
N THR A 2 15.89 -23.86 13.82
CA THR A 2 15.12 -22.65 14.11
C THR A 2 15.88 -21.43 13.57
N PRO A 3 15.20 -20.51 12.87
CA PRO A 3 15.86 -19.29 12.38
C PRO A 3 16.53 -18.53 13.55
N ARG A 4 17.68 -17.97 13.30
CA ARG A 4 18.37 -17.12 14.29
C ARG A 4 17.49 -15.92 14.62
N PRO A 5 17.31 -15.57 15.93
CA PRO A 5 16.59 -14.36 16.30
C PRO A 5 17.23 -13.10 15.70
N ILE A 6 16.42 -12.09 15.41
CA ILE A 6 16.88 -10.76 14.99
C ILE A 6 16.45 -9.74 16.03
N ALA A 7 17.35 -8.83 16.39
CA ALA A 7 17.05 -7.71 17.27
C ALA A 7 17.34 -6.38 16.57
N LEU A 8 16.42 -5.44 16.67
CA LEU A 8 16.57 -4.09 16.15
C LEU A 8 16.71 -3.11 17.31
N ARG A 9 17.76 -2.27 17.30
CA ARG A 9 17.97 -1.19 18.27
C ARG A 9 17.82 0.16 17.62
N GLY A 10 17.15 1.10 18.28
CA GLY A 10 16.99 2.48 17.86
C GLY A 10 15.94 3.21 18.67
N TYR A 11 15.48 4.34 18.16
CA TYR A 11 14.27 4.99 18.63
C TYR A 11 13.07 4.19 18.10
N ILE A 12 12.36 3.49 18.99
CA ILE A 12 11.19 2.67 18.61
C ILE A 12 9.98 3.60 18.49
N LEU A 13 9.37 3.67 17.30
CA LEU A 13 8.26 4.58 17.04
C LEU A 13 7.14 3.86 16.27
N ASP A 14 5.90 3.96 16.77
CA ASP A 14 4.69 3.54 16.08
C ASP A 14 3.47 4.40 16.45
N ALA A 15 2.36 4.25 15.72
CA ALA A 15 1.10 4.94 15.93
C ALA A 15 -0.04 3.92 16.10
N PRO A 16 -0.25 3.39 17.33
CA PRO A 16 -1.25 2.35 17.57
C PRO A 16 -2.70 2.84 17.43
N ALA A 17 -2.91 4.15 17.55
CA ALA A 17 -4.22 4.78 17.38
C ALA A 17 -4.09 6.02 16.49
N ARG A 18 -5.20 6.40 15.84
CA ARG A 18 -5.24 7.47 14.83
C ARG A 18 -4.62 8.80 15.28
N GLN A 19 -4.75 9.18 16.54
CA GLN A 19 -4.26 10.46 17.07
C GLN A 19 -3.12 10.32 18.07
N SER A 20 -2.45 9.16 18.12
CA SER A 20 -1.46 8.88 19.11
C SER A 20 -0.27 8.15 18.51
N ALA A 21 0.86 8.81 18.46
CA ALA A 21 2.16 8.17 18.27
C ALA A 21 2.82 7.91 19.61
N ARG A 22 3.59 6.84 19.73
CA ARG A 22 4.40 6.54 20.92
C ARG A 22 5.84 6.28 20.50
N GLY A 23 6.77 6.80 21.29
CA GLY A 23 8.19 6.68 21.09
C GLY A 23 8.88 6.10 22.30
N LEU A 24 9.99 5.39 22.07
CA LEU A 24 10.90 4.89 23.11
C LEU A 24 12.34 5.13 22.64
N ALA A 25 12.99 6.11 23.26
CA ALA A 25 14.40 6.40 23.00
C ALA A 25 15.29 5.24 23.47
N ASP A 26 16.34 4.93 22.70
CA ASP A 26 17.24 3.79 22.92
C ASP A 26 16.51 2.50 23.30
N GLY A 27 15.47 2.21 22.53
CA GLY A 27 14.70 0.99 22.66
C GLY A 27 15.23 -0.13 21.79
N ALA A 28 14.66 -1.32 21.98
CA ALA A 28 14.86 -2.46 21.09
C ALA A 28 13.59 -3.30 20.95
N ILE A 29 13.51 -4.01 19.82
CA ILE A 29 12.60 -5.13 19.63
C ILE A 29 13.40 -6.40 19.37
N LEU A 30 12.88 -7.53 19.87
CA LEU A 30 13.42 -8.87 19.60
C LEU A 30 12.40 -9.63 18.76
N ILE A 31 12.87 -10.27 17.70
CA ILE A 31 12.05 -11.03 16.76
C ILE A 31 12.50 -12.50 16.78
N GLU A 32 11.59 -13.38 17.12
CA GLU A 32 11.78 -14.83 17.16
C GLU A 32 10.69 -15.51 16.33
N ASN A 33 11.08 -16.48 15.49
CA ASN A 33 10.15 -17.24 14.66
C ASN A 33 9.20 -16.34 13.83
N GLY A 34 9.72 -15.22 13.33
CA GLY A 34 8.96 -14.29 12.51
C GLY A 34 8.04 -13.33 13.26
N ARG A 35 8.01 -13.37 14.60
CA ARG A 35 7.16 -12.52 15.43
C ARG A 35 7.97 -11.71 16.43
N ILE A 36 7.48 -10.54 16.77
CA ILE A 36 8.05 -9.71 17.84
C ILE A 36 7.77 -10.44 19.16
N SER A 37 8.82 -10.87 19.84
CA SER A 37 8.72 -11.56 21.15
C SER A 37 8.88 -10.59 22.32
N ALA A 38 9.63 -9.48 22.12
CA ALA A 38 9.81 -8.47 23.14
C ALA A 38 10.02 -7.09 22.53
N ARG A 39 9.62 -6.05 23.31
CA ARG A 39 9.83 -4.63 23.04
C ARG A 39 10.09 -3.90 24.35
N GLY A 40 11.10 -3.07 24.41
CA GLY A 40 11.41 -2.30 25.62
C GLY A 40 12.71 -1.52 25.50
N PRO A 41 13.19 -0.93 26.62
CA PRO A 41 14.50 -0.31 26.68
C PRO A 41 15.60 -1.26 26.25
N PHE A 42 16.59 -0.79 25.50
CA PHE A 42 17.69 -1.63 25.00
C PHE A 42 18.39 -2.42 26.12
N GLN A 43 18.63 -1.78 27.27
CA GLN A 43 19.28 -2.44 28.40
C GLN A 43 18.50 -3.64 28.97
N GLU A 44 17.18 -3.63 28.86
CA GLU A 44 16.32 -4.75 29.30
C GLU A 44 16.29 -5.85 28.23
N ILE A 45 16.04 -5.47 26.99
CA ILE A 45 15.95 -6.44 25.86
C ILE A 45 17.30 -7.15 25.65
N SER A 46 18.42 -6.45 25.74
CA SER A 46 19.76 -7.05 25.55
C SER A 46 20.13 -8.11 26.59
N ARG A 47 19.45 -8.15 27.75
CA ARG A 47 19.65 -9.15 28.81
C ARG A 47 18.79 -10.41 28.64
N LEU A 48 17.85 -10.40 27.72
CA LEU A 48 17.01 -11.57 27.46
C LEU A 48 17.87 -12.74 26.91
N PRO A 49 17.63 -13.97 27.35
CA PRO A 49 18.41 -15.14 26.86
C PRO A 49 18.43 -15.26 25.34
N ALA A 50 17.31 -15.03 24.67
CA ALA A 50 17.22 -15.09 23.22
C ALA A 50 18.00 -13.97 22.51
N ALA A 51 18.21 -12.85 23.16
CA ALA A 51 19.00 -11.72 22.61
C ALA A 51 20.49 -12.02 22.54
N ALA A 52 21.03 -12.92 23.37
CA ALA A 52 22.44 -13.32 23.34
C ALA A 52 22.81 -14.03 22.02
N GLY A 53 21.87 -14.74 21.39
CA GLY A 53 22.06 -15.41 20.11
C GLY A 53 21.53 -14.61 18.91
N ALA A 54 20.94 -13.44 19.13
CA ALA A 54 20.33 -12.66 18.07
C ALA A 54 21.34 -11.98 17.15
N GLU A 55 20.92 -11.76 15.88
CA GLU A 55 21.58 -10.82 15.00
C GLU A 55 21.09 -9.41 15.36
N TRP A 56 21.98 -8.55 15.84
CA TRP A 56 21.67 -7.16 16.17
C TRP A 56 21.85 -6.24 14.97
N LEU A 57 20.84 -5.43 14.67
CA LEU A 57 20.87 -4.40 13.65
C LEU A 57 20.54 -3.04 14.27
N GLY A 58 21.11 -1.97 13.71
CA GLY A 58 20.90 -0.61 14.16
C GLY A 58 21.74 -0.22 15.38
N GLY A 59 21.30 0.84 16.05
CA GLY A 59 22.02 1.47 17.16
C GLY A 59 21.32 2.76 17.60
N PRO A 60 21.94 3.54 18.50
CA PRO A 60 21.32 4.74 19.09
C PRO A 60 21.02 5.84 18.05
N HIS A 61 21.64 5.80 16.86
CA HIS A 61 21.39 6.74 15.77
C HIS A 61 20.35 6.24 14.75
N CYS A 62 19.62 5.20 15.08
CA CYS A 62 18.61 4.62 14.21
C CYS A 62 17.20 4.87 14.77
N ALA A 63 16.20 4.78 13.88
CA ALA A 63 14.81 4.60 14.27
C ALA A 63 14.31 3.24 13.77
N VAL A 64 13.42 2.63 14.54
CA VAL A 64 12.71 1.41 14.19
C VAL A 64 11.22 1.74 14.13
N VAL A 65 10.62 1.53 12.97
CA VAL A 65 9.19 1.76 12.72
C VAL A 65 8.53 0.48 12.19
N PRO A 66 7.19 0.32 12.28
CA PRO A 66 6.49 -0.77 11.62
C PRO A 66 6.74 -0.79 10.12
N GLY A 67 6.64 -1.97 9.50
CA GLY A 67 6.60 -2.08 8.05
C GLY A 67 5.47 -1.22 7.47
N LEU A 68 5.78 -0.49 6.41
CA LEU A 68 4.83 0.38 5.74
C LEU A 68 3.88 -0.44 4.86
N ILE A 69 2.66 0.06 4.69
CA ILE A 69 1.59 -0.60 3.95
C ILE A 69 1.14 0.31 2.81
N ASP A 70 1.17 -0.22 1.58
CA ASP A 70 0.69 0.43 0.37
C ASP A 70 -0.56 -0.31 -0.14
N ILE A 71 -1.74 0.29 -0.04
CA ILE A 71 -2.98 -0.42 -0.33
C ILE A 71 -3.49 -0.27 -1.77
N HIS A 72 -2.68 0.30 -2.68
CA HIS A 72 -3.02 0.40 -4.10
C HIS A 72 -1.80 0.80 -4.95
N ALA A 73 -1.34 -0.07 -5.83
CA ALA A 73 -0.31 0.23 -6.82
C ALA A 73 -0.41 -0.71 -8.04
N HIS A 74 0.28 -0.35 -9.14
CA HIS A 74 0.25 -1.08 -10.41
C HIS A 74 1.65 -1.52 -10.83
N ILE A 75 1.96 -2.81 -10.75
CA ILE A 75 3.29 -3.34 -11.09
C ILE A 75 3.73 -2.95 -12.52
N PRO A 76 2.90 -3.17 -13.58
CA PRO A 76 3.34 -2.93 -14.95
C PRO A 76 3.52 -1.46 -15.31
N GLN A 77 3.05 -0.56 -14.46
CA GLN A 77 3.09 0.88 -14.73
C GLN A 77 4.37 1.56 -14.21
N TYR A 78 5.08 0.95 -13.26
CA TYR A 78 6.22 1.59 -12.59
C TYR A 78 7.31 2.11 -13.55
N PRO A 79 7.63 1.48 -14.69
CA PRO A 79 8.57 2.04 -15.66
C PRO A 79 8.10 3.35 -16.31
N PHE A 80 6.83 3.72 -16.13
CA PHE A 80 6.19 4.87 -16.76
C PHE A 80 5.89 6.03 -15.80
N VAL A 81 6.48 6.01 -14.60
CA VAL A 81 6.36 7.12 -13.63
C VAL A 81 6.72 8.46 -14.24
N ALA A 82 6.08 9.52 -13.76
CA ALA A 82 6.31 10.91 -14.17
C ALA A 82 6.01 11.21 -15.65
N ARG A 83 5.21 10.39 -16.33
CA ARG A 83 4.67 10.70 -17.67
C ARG A 83 3.44 11.59 -17.54
N ILE A 84 3.57 12.85 -17.91
CA ILE A 84 2.52 13.86 -17.75
C ILE A 84 1.57 13.83 -18.94
N GLU A 85 0.26 13.98 -18.65
CA GLU A 85 -0.80 14.19 -19.63
C GLU A 85 -1.86 15.15 -19.04
N GLU A 86 -2.82 15.56 -19.85
CA GLU A 86 -3.84 16.54 -19.45
C GLU A 86 -4.74 16.04 -18.33
N SER A 87 -5.11 14.75 -18.36
CA SER A 87 -5.98 14.11 -17.39
C SER A 87 -5.88 12.58 -17.46
N LEU A 88 -6.59 11.89 -16.56
CA LEU A 88 -6.59 10.42 -16.41
C LEU A 88 -6.83 9.66 -17.72
N LEU A 89 -7.95 9.89 -18.42
CA LEU A 89 -8.31 9.05 -19.57
C LEU A 89 -7.35 9.17 -20.77
N PRO A 90 -6.87 10.38 -21.17
CA PRO A 90 -5.78 10.52 -22.12
C PRO A 90 -4.49 9.85 -21.68
N TRP A 91 -4.13 9.96 -20.38
CA TRP A 91 -2.94 9.33 -19.81
C TRP A 91 -2.98 7.82 -19.90
N LEU A 92 -4.11 7.19 -19.53
CA LEU A 92 -4.33 5.75 -19.66
C LEU A 92 -4.16 5.29 -21.11
N LYS A 93 -4.78 5.99 -22.06
CA LYS A 93 -4.74 5.63 -23.47
C LYS A 93 -3.34 5.74 -24.07
N ARG A 94 -2.61 6.80 -23.70
CA ARG A 94 -1.31 7.10 -24.30
C ARG A 94 -0.16 6.28 -23.73
N TYR A 95 -0.14 6.07 -22.43
CA TYR A 95 0.99 5.46 -21.74
C TYR A 95 0.68 4.10 -21.11
N ILE A 96 -0.45 3.97 -20.44
CA ILE A 96 -0.70 2.85 -19.55
C ILE A 96 -1.24 1.63 -20.28
N PHE A 97 -2.27 1.76 -21.11
CA PHE A 97 -2.78 0.63 -21.85
C PHE A 97 -1.74 -0.02 -22.78
N PRO A 98 -0.89 0.74 -23.52
CA PRO A 98 0.23 0.16 -24.23
C PRO A 98 1.24 -0.56 -23.34
N ALA A 99 1.59 0.02 -22.18
CA ALA A 99 2.51 -0.59 -21.23
C ALA A 99 1.97 -1.92 -20.68
N GLU A 100 0.74 -1.92 -20.22
CA GLU A 100 0.08 -3.12 -19.66
C GLU A 100 -0.16 -4.19 -20.73
N ARG A 101 -0.48 -3.81 -21.98
CA ARG A 101 -0.60 -4.74 -23.10
C ARG A 101 0.68 -5.53 -23.35
N ASN A 102 1.82 -4.86 -23.23
CA ASN A 102 3.12 -5.46 -23.47
C ASN A 102 3.67 -6.20 -22.24
N PHE A 103 3.05 -6.07 -21.08
CA PHE A 103 3.50 -6.70 -19.84
C PHE A 103 3.05 -8.16 -19.79
N ARG A 104 3.74 -9.01 -20.58
CA ARG A 104 3.53 -10.47 -20.69
C ARG A 104 4.42 -11.20 -19.67
N ALA A 105 4.39 -12.54 -19.71
CA ALA A 105 5.16 -13.37 -18.79
C ALA A 105 6.67 -13.06 -18.76
N ALA A 106 7.28 -12.82 -19.92
CA ALA A 106 8.71 -12.52 -19.99
C ALA A 106 9.06 -11.21 -19.31
N GLU A 107 8.33 -10.15 -19.64
CA GLU A 107 8.48 -8.81 -19.03
C GLU A 107 8.17 -8.84 -17.53
N ALA A 108 7.12 -9.57 -17.13
CA ALA A 108 6.77 -9.70 -15.71
C ALA A 108 7.83 -10.46 -14.92
N ARG A 109 8.37 -11.54 -15.47
CA ARG A 109 9.45 -12.34 -14.84
C ARG A 109 10.72 -11.52 -14.64
N GLU A 110 11.05 -10.65 -15.57
CA GLU A 110 12.21 -9.77 -15.47
C GLU A 110 11.96 -8.61 -14.50
N PHE A 111 10.79 -7.96 -14.61
CA PHE A 111 10.54 -6.69 -13.93
C PHE A 111 9.96 -6.84 -12.51
N ALA A 112 9.09 -7.82 -12.25
CA ALA A 112 8.42 -7.93 -10.96
C ALA A 112 9.41 -8.12 -9.77
N PRO A 113 10.52 -8.88 -9.87
CA PRO A 113 11.51 -8.93 -8.79
C PRO A 113 12.07 -7.55 -8.44
N PHE A 114 12.39 -6.72 -9.44
CA PHE A 114 12.86 -5.35 -9.23
C PHE A 114 11.81 -4.47 -8.55
N PHE A 115 10.54 -4.63 -8.91
CA PHE A 115 9.44 -3.91 -8.26
C PHE A 115 9.34 -4.26 -6.77
N PHE A 116 9.38 -5.55 -6.41
CA PHE A 116 9.35 -5.99 -5.01
C PHE A 116 10.60 -5.57 -4.23
N ASP A 117 11.78 -5.60 -4.85
CA ASP A 117 13.00 -5.04 -4.23
C ASP A 117 12.86 -3.54 -3.96
N SER A 118 12.26 -2.81 -4.91
CA SER A 118 11.97 -1.38 -4.75
C SER A 118 10.96 -1.11 -3.62
N LEU A 119 9.92 -1.93 -3.45
CA LEU A 119 9.02 -1.86 -2.29
C LEU A 119 9.79 -2.07 -0.98
N ALA A 120 10.59 -3.14 -0.91
CA ALA A 120 11.39 -3.46 0.27
C ALA A 120 12.37 -2.33 0.63
N ARG A 121 13.05 -1.76 -0.36
CA ARG A 121 13.98 -0.63 -0.20
C ARG A 121 13.27 0.63 0.33
N ASN A 122 11.99 0.81 0.02
CA ASN A 122 11.16 1.90 0.53
C ASN A 122 10.46 1.58 1.87
N GLY A 123 10.73 0.41 2.48
CA GLY A 123 10.17 0.02 3.77
C GLY A 123 8.76 -0.58 3.70
N THR A 124 8.23 -0.87 2.51
CA THR A 124 6.91 -1.47 2.34
C THR A 124 6.98 -2.98 2.56
N THR A 125 6.16 -3.52 3.48
CA THR A 125 6.10 -4.95 3.82
C THR A 125 4.79 -5.61 3.44
N LEU A 126 3.75 -4.81 3.15
CA LEU A 126 2.48 -5.25 2.56
C LEU A 126 2.09 -4.31 1.44
N ALA A 127 1.70 -4.88 0.28
CA ALA A 127 1.19 -4.11 -0.84
C ALA A 127 -0.05 -4.76 -1.47
N VAL A 128 -1.02 -3.91 -1.92
CA VAL A 128 -2.17 -4.31 -2.75
C VAL A 128 -1.91 -3.86 -4.17
N LEU A 129 -1.89 -4.80 -5.11
CA LEU A 129 -1.24 -4.62 -6.39
C LEU A 129 -2.13 -5.06 -7.57
N TYR A 130 -2.09 -4.29 -8.63
CA TYR A 130 -2.59 -4.69 -9.94
C TYR A 130 -1.46 -5.27 -10.79
N ALA A 131 -1.72 -6.43 -11.41
CA ALA A 131 -0.96 -6.92 -12.56
C ALA A 131 -1.60 -6.41 -13.87
N ALA A 132 -1.21 -6.96 -15.04
CA ALA A 132 -1.88 -6.69 -16.31
C ALA A 132 -3.14 -7.59 -16.50
N ILE A 133 -3.75 -7.54 -17.70
CA ILE A 133 -4.88 -8.44 -18.05
C ILE A 133 -4.46 -9.88 -18.33
N HIS A 134 -3.16 -10.15 -18.43
CA HIS A 134 -2.62 -11.44 -18.85
C HIS A 134 -2.44 -12.37 -17.64
N GLU A 135 -2.95 -13.60 -17.73
CA GLU A 135 -2.86 -14.60 -16.66
C GLU A 135 -1.41 -14.94 -16.33
N ASP A 136 -0.59 -15.15 -17.35
CA ASP A 136 0.80 -15.53 -17.23
C ASP A 136 1.64 -14.44 -16.56
N SER A 137 1.42 -13.17 -16.88
CA SER A 137 2.10 -12.07 -16.21
C SER A 137 1.69 -11.92 -14.73
N ALA A 138 0.41 -12.11 -14.43
CA ALA A 138 -0.08 -12.11 -13.05
C ALA A 138 0.55 -13.25 -12.24
N HIS A 139 0.69 -14.43 -12.85
CA HIS A 139 1.39 -15.56 -12.25
C HIS A 139 2.85 -15.22 -11.88
N GLU A 140 3.60 -14.59 -12.79
CA GLU A 140 4.98 -14.17 -12.53
C GLU A 140 5.07 -13.08 -11.44
N CYS A 141 4.09 -12.18 -11.37
CA CYS A 141 4.01 -11.21 -10.28
C CYS A 141 3.83 -11.89 -8.90
N PHE A 142 2.97 -12.92 -8.80
CA PHE A 142 2.82 -13.71 -7.58
C PHE A 142 4.10 -14.48 -7.22
N ALA A 143 4.77 -15.08 -8.21
CA ALA A 143 6.02 -15.80 -8.00
C ALA A 143 7.12 -14.85 -7.47
N ALA A 144 7.21 -13.64 -8.00
CA ALA A 144 8.13 -12.61 -7.51
C ALA A 144 7.78 -12.17 -6.07
N ALA A 145 6.50 -12.01 -5.75
CA ALA A 145 6.05 -11.69 -4.40
C ALA A 145 6.43 -12.79 -3.39
N GLU A 146 6.21 -14.06 -3.75
CA GLU A 146 6.61 -15.21 -2.92
C GLU A 146 8.12 -15.22 -2.66
N ALA A 147 8.91 -15.05 -3.70
CA ALA A 147 10.37 -15.02 -3.60
C ALA A 147 10.88 -13.86 -2.73
N SER A 148 10.29 -12.68 -2.86
CA SER A 148 10.65 -11.49 -2.08
C SER A 148 10.36 -11.65 -0.59
N GLY A 149 9.29 -12.37 -0.24
CA GLY A 149 8.79 -12.51 1.13
C GLY A 149 7.96 -11.31 1.62
N ILE A 150 7.67 -10.32 0.78
CA ILE A 150 6.71 -9.25 1.07
C ILE A 150 5.30 -9.83 1.04
N ARG A 151 4.42 -9.39 1.94
CA ARG A 151 3.01 -9.75 1.91
C ARG A 151 2.33 -9.00 0.75
N ALA A 152 1.56 -9.69 -0.08
CA ALA A 152 0.93 -9.09 -1.23
C ALA A 152 -0.51 -9.57 -1.43
N ILE A 153 -1.38 -8.64 -1.83
CA ILE A 153 -2.72 -8.91 -2.36
C ILE A 153 -2.65 -8.49 -3.83
N ILE A 154 -2.71 -9.44 -4.76
CA ILE A 154 -2.50 -9.16 -6.20
C ILE A 154 -3.72 -9.54 -7.00
N GLY A 155 -4.07 -8.74 -8.01
CA GLY A 155 -5.16 -9.02 -8.93
C GLY A 155 -4.75 -8.86 -10.40
N LYS A 156 -5.15 -9.85 -11.23
CA LYS A 156 -5.17 -9.70 -12.68
C LYS A 156 -6.29 -8.73 -13.06
N VAL A 157 -5.97 -7.70 -13.84
CA VAL A 157 -6.97 -6.74 -14.33
C VAL A 157 -8.03 -7.45 -15.17
N MET A 158 -9.30 -7.10 -14.95
CA MET A 158 -10.43 -7.52 -15.74
C MET A 158 -11.04 -6.29 -16.42
N MET A 159 -11.21 -6.35 -17.72
CA MET A 159 -11.87 -5.32 -18.52
C MET A 159 -12.37 -5.88 -19.84
N ASP A 160 -13.62 -5.62 -20.19
CA ASP A 160 -14.30 -6.05 -21.42
C ASP A 160 -14.75 -4.87 -22.29
N ARG A 161 -14.56 -3.64 -21.83
CA ARG A 161 -14.67 -2.40 -22.60
C ARG A 161 -13.29 -1.78 -22.72
N HIS A 162 -12.93 -1.29 -23.89
CA HIS A 162 -11.60 -0.70 -24.16
C HIS A 162 -10.43 -1.63 -23.76
N SER A 163 -10.68 -2.95 -23.76
CA SER A 163 -9.65 -3.93 -23.47
C SER A 163 -8.51 -3.82 -24.48
N TYR A 164 -7.29 -3.89 -23.97
CA TYR A 164 -6.08 -3.83 -24.78
C TYR A 164 -5.54 -5.24 -25.14
N GLY A 165 -6.30 -6.30 -24.84
CA GLY A 165 -5.96 -7.69 -25.20
C GLY A 165 -6.27 -8.04 -26.66
N ASP A 166 -5.90 -9.27 -27.03
CA ASP A 166 -6.04 -9.78 -28.40
C ASP A 166 -7.27 -10.71 -28.57
N LEU A 167 -8.14 -10.79 -27.54
CA LEU A 167 -9.35 -11.62 -27.57
C LEU A 167 -10.50 -10.92 -28.30
N GLU A 168 -11.28 -11.71 -29.04
CA GLU A 168 -12.55 -11.25 -29.58
C GLU A 168 -13.51 -10.83 -28.44
N PRO A 169 -14.33 -9.78 -28.63
CA PRO A 169 -15.16 -9.19 -27.56
C PRO A 169 -16.02 -10.19 -26.80
N ASP A 170 -16.64 -11.16 -27.48
CA ASP A 170 -17.49 -12.21 -26.91
C ASP A 170 -16.71 -13.25 -26.09
N LYS A 171 -15.40 -13.33 -26.25
CA LYS A 171 -14.50 -14.23 -25.53
C LYS A 171 -13.87 -13.60 -24.28
N ILE A 172 -13.87 -12.27 -24.15
CA ILE A 172 -13.16 -11.59 -23.08
C ILE A 172 -13.69 -12.01 -21.70
N LEU A 173 -15.01 -11.92 -21.49
CA LEU A 173 -15.61 -12.23 -20.20
C LEU A 173 -15.37 -13.68 -19.76
N PRO A 174 -15.75 -14.71 -20.53
CA PRO A 174 -15.59 -16.10 -20.10
C PRO A 174 -14.11 -16.47 -19.89
N VAL A 175 -13.21 -16.02 -20.77
CA VAL A 175 -11.77 -16.29 -20.64
C VAL A 175 -11.20 -15.58 -19.42
N SER A 176 -11.57 -14.31 -19.19
CA SER A 176 -11.07 -13.54 -18.03
C SER A 176 -11.50 -14.16 -16.69
N LEU A 177 -12.74 -14.65 -16.60
CA LEU A 177 -13.23 -15.34 -15.41
C LEU A 177 -12.48 -16.64 -15.15
N GLU A 178 -12.30 -17.46 -16.18
CA GLU A 178 -11.60 -18.74 -16.04
C GLU A 178 -10.12 -18.57 -15.66
N GLN A 179 -9.42 -17.59 -16.26
CA GLN A 179 -8.06 -17.24 -15.89
C GLN A 179 -7.99 -16.76 -14.43
N THR A 180 -8.95 -15.94 -14.01
CA THR A 180 -9.04 -15.42 -12.65
C THR A 180 -9.25 -16.55 -11.65
N ARG A 181 -10.14 -17.52 -11.94
CA ARG A 181 -10.38 -18.70 -11.10
C ARG A 181 -9.09 -19.51 -10.91
N ARG A 182 -8.37 -19.83 -11.99
CA ARG A 182 -7.09 -20.58 -11.90
C ARG A 182 -6.03 -19.85 -11.06
N LEU A 183 -5.95 -18.52 -11.19
CA LEU A 183 -5.03 -17.72 -10.36
C LEU A 183 -5.44 -17.72 -8.88
N ILE A 184 -6.74 -17.64 -8.58
CA ILE A 184 -7.25 -17.74 -7.20
C ILE A 184 -6.89 -19.10 -6.60
N GLU A 185 -7.22 -20.20 -7.29
CA GLU A 185 -6.94 -21.57 -6.84
C GLU A 185 -5.46 -21.80 -6.56
N ARG A 186 -4.59 -21.17 -7.34
CA ARG A 186 -3.14 -21.31 -7.20
C ARG A 186 -2.54 -20.45 -6.10
N TRP A 187 -3.01 -19.21 -5.96
CA TRP A 187 -2.28 -18.19 -5.21
C TRP A 187 -2.99 -17.66 -3.96
N HIS A 188 -4.33 -17.77 -3.90
CA HIS A 188 -5.05 -17.26 -2.72
C HIS A 188 -4.75 -18.13 -1.49
N GLY A 189 -4.14 -17.51 -0.46
CA GLY A 189 -3.68 -18.20 0.74
C GLY A 189 -2.28 -18.84 0.63
N ALA A 190 -1.59 -18.70 -0.50
CA ALA A 190 -0.23 -19.21 -0.68
C ALA A 190 0.77 -18.54 0.28
N ALA A 191 1.99 -19.10 0.35
CA ALA A 191 3.06 -18.65 1.25
C ALA A 191 2.61 -18.51 2.73
N GLY A 192 1.77 -19.44 3.23
CA GLY A 192 1.25 -19.41 4.60
C GLY A 192 0.28 -18.25 4.84
N GLY A 193 -0.51 -17.86 3.85
CA GLY A 193 -1.48 -16.76 3.91
C GLY A 193 -0.86 -15.37 3.70
N ARG A 194 0.37 -15.30 3.22
CA ARG A 194 1.03 -14.03 2.91
C ARG A 194 0.67 -13.50 1.52
N LEU A 195 0.23 -14.38 0.61
CA LEU A 195 -0.25 -14.03 -0.70
C LEU A 195 -1.76 -14.23 -0.77
N GLU A 196 -2.47 -13.20 -1.17
CA GLU A 196 -3.91 -13.21 -1.34
C GLU A 196 -4.27 -12.70 -2.75
N TYR A 197 -5.40 -13.15 -3.26
CA TYR A 197 -5.90 -12.70 -4.56
C TYR A 197 -6.95 -11.61 -4.38
N ALA A 198 -6.92 -10.59 -5.26
CA ALA A 198 -8.00 -9.63 -5.44
C ALA A 198 -8.61 -9.78 -6.84
N VAL A 199 -9.91 -10.02 -6.93
CA VAL A 199 -10.64 -9.90 -8.21
C VAL A 199 -10.66 -8.42 -8.57
N ALA A 200 -10.16 -8.07 -9.77
CA ALA A 200 -9.83 -6.69 -10.10
C ALA A 200 -10.55 -6.18 -11.38
N PRO A 201 -11.89 -5.98 -11.35
CA PRO A 201 -12.54 -5.21 -12.40
C PRO A 201 -11.99 -3.78 -12.35
N ARG A 202 -11.31 -3.33 -13.43
CA ARG A 202 -10.49 -2.13 -13.39
C ARG A 202 -11.26 -0.90 -12.90
N PHE A 203 -12.37 -0.57 -13.57
CA PHE A 203 -13.31 0.49 -13.19
C PHE A 203 -14.52 0.47 -14.15
N ALA A 204 -15.60 1.17 -13.81
CA ALA A 204 -16.85 1.10 -14.58
C ALA A 204 -16.73 1.57 -16.05
N VAL A 205 -15.76 2.45 -16.37
CA VAL A 205 -15.53 2.87 -17.77
C VAL A 205 -15.08 1.70 -18.64
N SER A 206 -14.29 0.78 -18.09
CA SER A 206 -13.71 -0.35 -18.84
C SER A 206 -14.37 -1.70 -18.54
N CYS A 207 -15.44 -1.72 -17.74
CA CYS A 207 -16.15 -2.94 -17.38
C CYS A 207 -17.65 -2.81 -17.68
N SER A 208 -18.24 -3.82 -18.31
CA SER A 208 -19.69 -3.95 -18.39
C SER A 208 -20.30 -4.30 -17.03
N ALA A 209 -21.61 -4.06 -16.86
CA ALA A 209 -22.33 -4.52 -15.67
C ALA A 209 -22.27 -6.05 -15.53
N GLU A 210 -22.23 -6.78 -16.63
CA GLU A 210 -22.09 -8.23 -16.64
C GLU A 210 -20.73 -8.66 -16.08
N MET A 211 -19.62 -8.05 -16.56
CA MET A 211 -18.28 -8.29 -16.04
C MET A 211 -18.19 -7.99 -14.53
N MET A 212 -18.73 -6.85 -14.10
CA MET A 212 -18.71 -6.44 -12.69
C MET A 212 -19.50 -7.40 -11.79
N ARG A 213 -20.70 -7.84 -12.22
CA ARG A 213 -21.50 -8.82 -11.46
C ARG A 213 -20.79 -10.19 -11.39
N ALA A 214 -20.22 -10.63 -12.51
CA ALA A 214 -19.47 -11.88 -12.55
C ALA A 214 -18.23 -11.84 -11.66
N ALA A 215 -17.49 -10.73 -11.69
CA ALA A 215 -16.35 -10.49 -10.80
C ALA A 215 -16.76 -10.52 -9.31
N ALA A 216 -17.84 -9.85 -8.94
CA ALA A 216 -18.38 -9.88 -7.58
C ALA A 216 -18.83 -11.29 -7.15
N GLY A 217 -19.45 -12.05 -8.06
CA GLY A 217 -19.84 -13.44 -7.84
C GLY A 217 -18.63 -14.32 -7.54
N LEU A 218 -17.59 -14.22 -8.38
CA LEU A 218 -16.35 -14.99 -8.24
C LEU A 218 -15.61 -14.66 -6.93
N ALA A 219 -15.53 -13.37 -6.58
CA ALA A 219 -14.91 -12.95 -5.33
C ALA A 219 -15.64 -13.50 -4.10
N ARG A 220 -16.97 -13.53 -4.14
CA ARG A 220 -17.81 -14.08 -3.06
C ARG A 220 -17.66 -15.60 -2.96
N GLU A 221 -17.64 -16.30 -4.09
CA GLU A 221 -17.48 -17.76 -4.17
C GLU A 221 -16.18 -18.21 -3.49
N HIS A 222 -15.10 -17.49 -3.71
CA HIS A 222 -13.76 -17.85 -3.20
C HIS A 222 -13.33 -17.07 -1.94
N GLY A 223 -14.15 -16.13 -1.45
CA GLY A 223 -13.83 -15.32 -0.28
C GLY A 223 -12.63 -14.37 -0.46
N THR A 224 -12.32 -14.00 -1.71
CA THR A 224 -11.19 -13.14 -2.07
C THR A 224 -11.50 -11.65 -1.86
N TRP A 225 -10.49 -10.82 -2.03
CA TRP A 225 -10.62 -9.37 -2.12
C TRP A 225 -11.22 -8.96 -3.46
N ILE A 226 -11.78 -7.75 -3.50
CA ILE A 226 -12.10 -7.00 -4.72
C ILE A 226 -11.27 -5.72 -4.69
N GLN A 227 -10.72 -5.31 -5.83
CA GLN A 227 -10.10 -4.00 -5.99
C GLN A 227 -10.56 -3.34 -7.29
N THR A 228 -10.87 -2.04 -7.22
CA THR A 228 -11.33 -1.24 -8.36
C THR A 228 -11.07 0.24 -8.10
N HIS A 229 -11.33 1.11 -9.08
CA HIS A 229 -11.19 2.58 -8.95
C HIS A 229 -12.58 3.20 -8.88
N LEU A 230 -12.72 4.28 -8.13
CA LEU A 230 -14.01 4.96 -7.93
C LEU A 230 -13.84 6.48 -7.82
N SER A 231 -14.58 7.20 -8.65
CA SER A 231 -14.77 8.66 -8.54
C SER A 231 -13.45 9.44 -8.40
N GLU A 232 -12.49 9.12 -9.27
CA GLU A 232 -11.19 9.78 -9.30
C GLU A 232 -11.26 11.13 -10.03
N ASN A 233 -11.88 11.17 -11.23
CA ASN A 233 -11.82 12.33 -12.12
C ASN A 233 -13.21 12.70 -12.64
N HIS A 234 -13.47 13.99 -12.84
CA HIS A 234 -14.78 14.47 -13.30
C HIS A 234 -15.17 13.92 -14.69
N LEU A 235 -14.22 13.79 -15.63
CA LEU A 235 -14.48 13.21 -16.94
C LEU A 235 -14.81 11.72 -16.84
N GLU A 236 -14.12 10.99 -15.96
CA GLU A 236 -14.43 9.59 -15.64
C GLU A 236 -15.86 9.46 -15.09
N ILE A 237 -16.23 10.27 -14.10
CA ILE A 237 -17.56 10.27 -13.49
C ILE A 237 -18.65 10.58 -14.55
N GLN A 238 -18.40 11.57 -15.42
CA GLN A 238 -19.32 11.87 -16.52
C GLN A 238 -19.47 10.68 -17.46
N THR A 239 -18.36 10.05 -17.85
CA THR A 239 -18.36 8.86 -18.73
C THR A 239 -19.17 7.72 -18.09
N VAL A 240 -19.01 7.47 -16.79
CA VAL A 240 -19.79 6.44 -16.09
C VAL A 240 -21.28 6.77 -16.06
N ARG A 241 -21.65 8.01 -15.85
CA ARG A 241 -23.06 8.46 -15.91
C ARG A 241 -23.70 8.22 -17.29
N GLU A 242 -22.93 8.40 -18.36
CA GLU A 242 -23.38 8.13 -19.74
C GLU A 242 -23.49 6.62 -20.03
N LEU A 243 -22.58 5.80 -19.47
CA LEU A 243 -22.56 4.35 -19.68
C LEU A 243 -23.60 3.59 -18.84
N PHE A 244 -24.03 4.17 -17.70
CA PHE A 244 -24.91 3.56 -16.72
C PHE A 244 -26.03 4.54 -16.26
N PRO A 245 -26.86 5.03 -17.21
CA PRO A 245 -27.85 6.07 -16.92
C PRO A 245 -28.97 5.61 -15.98
N GLU A 246 -29.11 4.30 -15.76
CA GLU A 246 -30.08 3.73 -14.81
C GLU A 246 -29.69 3.87 -13.35
N PHE A 247 -28.43 4.23 -13.04
CA PHE A 247 -27.97 4.44 -11.67
C PHE A 247 -27.83 5.91 -11.32
N PRO A 248 -28.18 6.32 -10.09
CA PRO A 248 -28.18 7.73 -9.70
C PRO A 248 -26.77 8.33 -9.53
N ASP A 249 -25.79 7.50 -9.22
CA ASP A 249 -24.40 7.89 -9.00
C ASP A 249 -23.42 6.74 -9.30
N TYR A 250 -22.11 7.03 -9.32
CA TYR A 250 -21.08 6.05 -9.66
C TYR A 250 -21.00 4.91 -8.63
N THR A 251 -21.07 5.24 -7.34
CA THR A 251 -21.05 4.24 -6.26
C THR A 251 -22.23 3.29 -6.35
N SER A 252 -23.40 3.77 -6.79
CA SER A 252 -24.59 2.95 -7.03
C SER A 252 -24.42 1.92 -8.13
N VAL A 253 -23.59 2.18 -9.15
CA VAL A 253 -23.23 1.18 -10.15
C VAL A 253 -22.53 -0.01 -9.48
N TYR A 254 -21.56 0.26 -8.60
CA TYR A 254 -20.84 -0.80 -7.89
C TYR A 254 -21.72 -1.53 -6.87
N GLU A 255 -22.57 -0.80 -6.16
CA GLU A 255 -23.57 -1.39 -5.26
C GLU A 255 -24.52 -2.35 -6.02
N GLY A 256 -25.10 -1.90 -7.14
CA GLY A 256 -26.03 -2.68 -7.97
C GLY A 256 -25.37 -3.86 -8.70
N CYS A 257 -24.03 -3.83 -8.84
CA CYS A 257 -23.24 -4.96 -9.35
C CYS A 257 -22.73 -5.89 -8.23
N GLY A 258 -22.94 -5.56 -6.95
CA GLY A 258 -22.53 -6.36 -5.81
C GLY A 258 -21.04 -6.30 -5.51
N LEU A 259 -20.35 -5.23 -5.92
CA LEU A 259 -18.93 -5.04 -5.70
C LEU A 259 -18.61 -4.47 -4.31
N LEU A 260 -19.55 -3.78 -3.63
CA LEU A 260 -19.30 -3.17 -2.33
C LEU A 260 -19.28 -4.20 -1.21
N GLY A 261 -18.38 -4.02 -0.24
CA GLY A 261 -18.27 -4.90 0.92
C GLY A 261 -16.95 -4.71 1.69
N PRO A 262 -16.80 -5.38 2.86
CA PRO A 262 -15.65 -5.19 3.75
C PRO A 262 -14.32 -5.73 3.20
N LYS A 263 -14.35 -6.46 2.09
CA LYS A 263 -13.17 -6.91 1.34
C LYS A 263 -13.03 -6.19 0.00
N THR A 264 -13.61 -4.99 -0.15
CA THR A 264 -13.51 -4.19 -1.38
C THR A 264 -12.65 -2.97 -1.13
N ILE A 265 -11.61 -2.82 -1.95
CA ILE A 265 -10.66 -1.71 -1.93
C ILE A 265 -10.95 -0.83 -3.15
N LEU A 266 -11.22 0.45 -2.90
CA LEU A 266 -11.64 1.44 -3.89
C LEU A 266 -10.57 2.52 -4.02
N GLY A 267 -9.89 2.59 -5.16
CA GLY A 267 -8.90 3.62 -5.43
C GLY A 267 -9.53 5.01 -5.50
N HIS A 268 -8.82 6.01 -4.97
CA HIS A 268 -9.06 7.46 -5.02
C HIS A 268 -10.25 7.98 -4.21
N CYS A 269 -11.49 7.74 -4.64
CA CYS A 269 -12.71 8.20 -3.96
C CYS A 269 -12.73 9.70 -3.65
N ILE A 270 -12.31 10.54 -4.61
CA ILE A 270 -12.12 11.98 -4.42
C ILE A 270 -13.46 12.73 -4.38
N HIS A 271 -14.33 12.43 -5.36
CA HIS A 271 -15.54 13.21 -5.67
C HIS A 271 -16.81 12.49 -5.23
N LEU A 272 -16.88 12.08 -3.96
CA LEU A 272 -18.03 11.38 -3.40
C LEU A 272 -19.06 12.36 -2.80
N SER A 273 -20.32 12.22 -3.18
CA SER A 273 -21.45 12.85 -2.48
C SER A 273 -21.67 12.27 -1.08
N GLY A 274 -22.51 12.90 -0.28
CA GLY A 274 -22.87 12.39 1.05
C GLY A 274 -23.56 11.02 1.01
N SER A 275 -24.42 10.77 0.00
CA SER A 275 -25.08 9.48 -0.20
C SER A 275 -24.11 8.38 -0.59
N GLU A 276 -23.13 8.68 -1.46
CA GLU A 276 -22.10 7.72 -1.84
C GLU A 276 -21.21 7.34 -0.67
N ARG A 277 -20.77 8.33 0.13
CA ARG A 277 -19.98 8.07 1.35
C ARG A 277 -20.75 7.21 2.37
N ALA A 278 -22.06 7.44 2.52
CA ALA A 278 -22.91 6.59 3.37
C ALA A 278 -22.89 5.12 2.90
N LYS A 279 -22.99 4.86 1.59
CA LYS A 279 -22.90 3.50 1.02
C LYS A 279 -21.56 2.84 1.32
N LEU A 280 -20.44 3.57 1.20
CA LEU A 280 -19.12 3.03 1.52
C LEU A 280 -18.98 2.71 3.00
N ARG A 281 -19.43 3.59 3.89
CA ARG A 281 -19.45 3.34 5.33
C ARG A 281 -20.28 2.10 5.67
N ASP A 282 -21.52 2.05 5.18
CA ASP A 282 -22.50 1.01 5.53
C ASP A 282 -22.11 -0.37 4.97
N SER A 283 -21.43 -0.41 3.81
CA SER A 283 -20.86 -1.63 3.23
C SER A 283 -19.53 -2.05 3.87
N GLY A 284 -18.85 -1.16 4.59
CA GLY A 284 -17.50 -1.39 5.10
C GLY A 284 -16.42 -1.40 4.02
N SER A 285 -16.70 -0.85 2.83
CA SER A 285 -15.72 -0.75 1.74
C SER A 285 -14.58 0.19 2.11
N ILE A 286 -13.37 -0.12 1.63
CA ILE A 286 -12.11 0.51 2.03
C ILE A 286 -11.67 1.50 0.95
N ILE A 287 -11.35 2.72 1.34
CA ILE A 287 -10.77 3.71 0.42
C ILE A 287 -9.25 3.59 0.40
N ALA A 288 -8.67 3.43 -0.79
CA ALA A 288 -7.25 3.63 -1.03
C ALA A 288 -7.00 5.09 -1.42
N HIS A 289 -6.51 5.90 -0.48
CA HIS A 289 -6.21 7.31 -0.72
C HIS A 289 -4.84 7.46 -1.38
N CYS A 290 -4.83 7.96 -2.61
CA CYS A 290 -3.68 8.07 -3.51
C CYS A 290 -3.24 9.54 -3.71
N PRO A 291 -2.75 10.26 -2.69
CA PRO A 291 -2.59 11.72 -2.75
C PRO A 291 -1.61 12.16 -3.84
N THR A 292 -0.52 11.42 -4.08
CA THR A 292 0.48 11.74 -5.10
C THR A 292 -0.08 11.63 -6.50
N SER A 293 -0.82 10.56 -6.78
CA SER A 293 -1.51 10.36 -8.06
C SER A 293 -2.61 11.38 -8.28
N ASN A 294 -3.45 11.60 -7.27
CA ASN A 294 -4.56 12.55 -7.34
C ASN A 294 -4.10 13.96 -7.76
N LEU A 295 -2.94 14.41 -7.24
CA LEU A 295 -2.34 15.68 -7.64
C LEU A 295 -1.67 15.61 -9.01
N PHE A 296 -0.92 14.54 -9.28
CA PHE A 296 -0.16 14.39 -10.52
C PHE A 296 -1.08 14.32 -11.74
N LEU A 297 -2.18 13.57 -11.66
CA LEU A 297 -3.19 13.46 -12.72
C LEU A 297 -4.25 14.57 -12.68
N ARG A 298 -4.10 15.56 -11.79
CA ARG A 298 -5.02 16.70 -11.63
C ARG A 298 -6.45 16.27 -11.31
N SER A 299 -6.59 15.14 -10.62
CA SER A 299 -7.88 14.55 -10.28
C SER A 299 -8.56 15.29 -9.13
N GLY A 300 -7.79 15.86 -8.18
CA GLY A 300 -8.32 16.65 -7.07
C GLY A 300 -7.69 16.29 -5.72
N ILE A 301 -8.32 16.71 -4.63
CA ILE A 301 -7.88 16.42 -3.25
C ILE A 301 -9.03 15.74 -2.51
N MET A 302 -8.85 14.49 -2.09
CA MET A 302 -9.82 13.78 -1.26
C MET A 302 -9.99 14.51 0.09
N PRO A 303 -11.23 14.77 0.55
CA PRO A 303 -11.49 15.47 1.81
C PRO A 303 -11.24 14.55 3.02
N TRP A 304 -9.99 14.52 3.50
CA TRP A 304 -9.54 13.64 4.60
C TRP A 304 -10.43 13.71 5.85
N ASP A 305 -10.70 14.93 6.31
CA ASP A 305 -11.51 15.18 7.50
C ASP A 305 -12.94 14.63 7.38
N THR A 306 -13.54 14.79 6.20
CA THR A 306 -14.87 14.29 5.89
C THR A 306 -14.89 12.75 5.91
N ILE A 307 -13.97 12.10 5.21
CA ILE A 307 -13.88 10.63 5.17
C ILE A 307 -13.61 10.05 6.57
N ALA A 308 -12.70 10.69 7.32
CA ALA A 308 -12.36 10.26 8.67
C ALA A 308 -13.55 10.41 9.64
N ASN A 309 -14.31 11.51 9.54
CA ASN A 309 -15.49 11.78 10.39
C ASN A 309 -16.67 10.87 10.03
N ASP A 310 -16.85 10.52 8.76
CA ASP A 310 -17.85 9.56 8.32
C ASP A 310 -17.57 8.12 8.79
N GLY A 311 -16.36 7.85 9.31
CA GLY A 311 -15.97 6.52 9.81
C GLY A 311 -15.72 5.49 8.70
N ILE A 312 -15.47 5.92 7.46
CA ILE A 312 -15.16 5.05 6.34
C ILE A 312 -13.74 4.50 6.53
N PRO A 313 -13.52 3.17 6.44
CA PRO A 313 -12.18 2.61 6.49
C PRO A 313 -11.32 3.11 5.31
N PHE A 314 -10.08 3.51 5.56
CA PHE A 314 -9.16 3.92 4.50
C PHE A 314 -7.70 3.73 4.89
N GLY A 315 -6.83 3.69 3.90
CA GLY A 315 -5.38 3.71 4.06
C GLY A 315 -4.72 4.54 2.97
N LEU A 316 -3.42 4.79 3.11
CA LEU A 316 -2.63 5.49 2.09
C LEU A 316 -2.13 4.52 1.02
N ALA A 317 -1.96 5.05 -0.19
CA ALA A 317 -1.54 4.31 -1.36
C ALA A 317 -0.68 5.15 -2.31
N SER A 318 0.28 4.51 -2.97
CA SER A 318 1.16 5.16 -3.93
C SER A 318 0.50 5.37 -5.29
N ASP A 319 -0.31 4.42 -5.71
CA ASP A 319 -0.88 4.36 -7.05
C ASP A 319 0.17 4.59 -8.15
N VAL A 320 1.33 3.98 -8.00
CA VAL A 320 2.37 4.05 -9.02
C VAL A 320 1.92 3.32 -10.30
N ALA A 321 1.98 3.92 -11.52
CA ALA A 321 2.66 5.16 -11.90
C ALA A 321 1.74 6.37 -12.08
N GLY A 322 0.44 6.32 -11.76
CA GLY A 322 -0.37 7.55 -11.61
C GLY A 322 0.26 8.43 -10.53
N GLY A 323 0.67 7.85 -9.41
CA GLY A 323 1.60 8.47 -8.49
C GLY A 323 3.05 8.33 -8.97
N PRO A 324 3.86 9.41 -8.93
CA PRO A 324 5.26 9.36 -9.35
C PRO A 324 6.19 8.69 -8.33
N GLU A 325 5.67 8.30 -7.16
CA GLU A 325 6.44 7.86 -6.00
C GLU A 325 6.03 6.48 -5.51
N LEU A 326 6.99 5.61 -5.28
CA LEU A 326 6.78 4.32 -4.60
C LEU A 326 7.04 4.41 -3.08
N SER A 327 7.65 5.51 -2.62
CA SER A 327 7.96 5.75 -1.22
C SER A 327 6.73 6.19 -0.43
N MET A 328 6.28 5.35 0.51
CA MET A 328 5.16 5.69 1.38
C MET A 328 5.47 6.92 2.27
N TRP A 329 6.74 7.24 2.55
CA TRP A 329 7.12 8.48 3.22
C TRP A 329 6.72 9.70 2.41
N ARG A 330 6.99 9.69 1.09
CA ARG A 330 6.60 10.78 0.18
C ARG A 330 5.10 10.82 -0.05
N VAL A 331 4.43 9.67 -0.06
CA VAL A 331 2.96 9.60 -0.09
C VAL A 331 2.36 10.23 1.17
N MET A 332 2.89 9.92 2.36
CA MET A 332 2.49 10.53 3.63
C MET A 332 2.70 12.06 3.63
N ARG A 333 3.85 12.51 3.17
CA ARG A 333 4.14 13.94 3.02
C ARG A 333 3.12 14.62 2.10
N CYS A 334 2.87 14.05 0.93
CA CYS A 334 1.89 14.57 -0.02
C CYS A 334 0.47 14.59 0.57
N ALA A 335 0.07 13.56 1.34
CA ALA A 335 -1.21 13.53 2.04
C ALA A 335 -1.35 14.72 3.00
N LEU A 336 -0.32 15.03 3.79
CA LEU A 336 -0.31 16.18 4.70
C LEU A 336 -0.37 17.51 3.94
N GLU A 337 0.54 17.70 2.98
CA GLU A 337 0.68 18.95 2.21
C GLU A 337 -0.59 19.25 1.39
N SER A 338 -1.24 18.23 0.83
CA SER A 338 -2.50 18.40 0.10
C SER A 338 -3.64 18.90 0.99
N GLN A 339 -3.74 18.43 2.23
CA GLN A 339 -4.75 18.94 3.16
C GLN A 339 -4.42 20.36 3.65
N ILE A 340 -3.15 20.71 3.81
CA ILE A 340 -2.73 22.10 4.05
C ILE A 340 -3.15 22.98 2.88
N ALA A 341 -2.87 22.57 1.63
CA ALA A 341 -3.28 23.32 0.45
C ALA A 341 -4.82 23.48 0.35
N ARG A 342 -5.57 22.41 0.67
CA ARG A 342 -7.04 22.45 0.70
C ARG A 342 -7.56 23.46 1.72
N SER A 343 -6.91 23.62 2.87
CA SER A 343 -7.31 24.57 3.90
C SER A 343 -7.25 26.05 3.47
N PHE A 344 -6.53 26.36 2.39
CA PHE A 344 -6.50 27.72 1.82
C PHE A 344 -7.78 28.08 1.07
N THR A 345 -8.55 27.11 0.61
CA THR A 345 -9.74 27.31 -0.24
C THR A 345 -11.04 26.92 0.44
N ALA A 346 -11.00 26.03 1.45
CA ALA A 346 -12.16 25.56 2.17
C ALA A 346 -11.80 25.27 3.64
N PRO A 347 -12.69 25.59 4.61
CA PRO A 347 -12.49 25.19 6.00
C PRO A 347 -12.37 23.66 6.10
N CYS A 348 -11.25 23.17 6.65
CA CYS A 348 -11.04 21.75 6.89
C CYS A 348 -10.06 21.54 8.05
N ARG A 349 -10.15 20.39 8.70
CA ARG A 349 -9.17 19.97 9.68
C ARG A 349 -7.97 19.35 8.96
N ILE A 350 -6.77 19.80 9.28
CA ILE A 350 -5.53 19.21 8.81
C ILE A 350 -5.23 17.99 9.70
N PRO A 351 -4.95 16.80 9.13
CA PRO A 351 -4.55 15.63 9.91
C PRO A 351 -3.19 15.84 10.59
N SER A 352 -3.03 15.27 11.77
CA SER A 352 -1.72 15.27 12.45
C SER A 352 -0.74 14.30 11.77
N PRO A 353 0.57 14.48 11.96
CA PRO A 353 1.58 13.51 11.54
C PRO A 353 1.29 12.08 12.05
N ALA A 354 0.78 11.95 13.28
CA ALA A 354 0.39 10.66 13.84
C ALA A 354 -0.76 10.01 13.09
N GLU A 355 -1.78 10.78 12.69
CA GLU A 355 -2.90 10.28 11.86
C GLU A 355 -2.42 9.81 10.48
N ILE A 356 -1.53 10.58 9.84
CA ILE A 356 -0.98 10.24 8.52
C ILE A 356 -0.18 8.93 8.62
N PHE A 357 0.71 8.81 9.59
CA PHE A 357 1.52 7.62 9.78
C PHE A 357 0.68 6.39 10.17
N HIS A 358 -0.33 6.59 11.01
CA HIS A 358 -1.30 5.54 11.35
C HIS A 358 -1.96 4.96 10.08
N GLN A 359 -2.35 5.80 9.11
CA GLN A 359 -2.99 5.34 7.87
C GLN A 359 -2.05 4.67 6.86
N SER A 360 -0.74 4.67 7.12
CA SER A 360 0.25 3.89 6.36
C SER A 360 0.79 2.68 7.16
N THR A 361 0.29 2.45 8.37
CA THR A 361 0.72 1.37 9.27
C THR A 361 -0.49 0.68 9.90
N GLN A 362 -0.79 0.94 11.18
CA GLN A 362 -1.88 0.28 11.93
C GLN A 362 -3.25 0.50 11.30
N GLY A 363 -3.58 1.73 10.88
CA GLY A 363 -4.89 2.03 10.27
C GLY A 363 -5.10 1.31 8.95
N ALA A 364 -4.07 1.24 8.09
CA ALA A 364 -4.12 0.44 6.86
C ALA A 364 -4.23 -1.07 7.18
N ALA A 365 -3.51 -1.55 8.18
CA ALA A 365 -3.61 -2.94 8.62
C ALA A 365 -5.02 -3.26 9.17
N GLU A 366 -5.62 -2.36 9.94
CA GLU A 366 -7.00 -2.51 10.45
C GLU A 366 -8.01 -2.51 9.31
N ALA A 367 -7.90 -1.61 8.36
CA ALA A 367 -8.77 -1.56 7.18
C ALA A 367 -8.73 -2.88 6.39
N LEU A 368 -7.55 -3.50 6.30
CA LEU A 368 -7.36 -4.81 5.66
C LEU A 368 -7.65 -6.01 6.58
N GLY A 369 -8.24 -5.80 7.78
CA GLY A 369 -8.51 -6.88 8.74
C GLY A 369 -7.26 -7.56 9.30
N LYS A 370 -6.09 -6.93 9.21
CA LYS A 370 -4.79 -7.46 9.65
C LYS A 370 -4.20 -6.71 10.85
N GLY A 371 -4.96 -5.82 11.48
CA GLY A 371 -4.50 -4.96 12.58
C GLY A 371 -4.00 -5.71 13.82
N SER A 372 -4.48 -6.95 14.07
CA SER A 372 -3.95 -7.83 15.13
C SER A 372 -2.60 -8.46 14.80
N GLN A 373 -2.20 -8.47 13.52
CA GLN A 373 -0.97 -9.11 13.04
C GLN A 373 0.12 -8.10 12.69
N LEU A 374 -0.25 -6.93 12.16
CA LEU A 374 0.63 -5.93 11.54
C LEU A 374 0.37 -4.52 12.10
N GLY A 375 1.20 -3.58 11.69
CA GLY A 375 0.98 -2.13 11.80
C GLY A 375 1.52 -1.47 13.06
N THR A 376 1.88 -2.23 14.11
CA THR A 376 2.64 -1.74 15.27
C THR A 376 3.77 -2.69 15.63
N LEU A 377 4.65 -2.25 16.55
CA LEU A 377 5.79 -3.05 17.03
C LEU A 377 5.48 -3.75 18.37
N ASP A 378 4.23 -4.14 18.62
CA ASP A 378 3.83 -4.84 19.83
C ASP A 378 4.26 -6.31 19.83
N PRO A 379 4.63 -6.87 20.99
CA PRO A 379 4.85 -8.31 21.12
C PRO A 379 3.63 -9.13 20.67
N GLY A 380 3.89 -10.24 19.97
CA GLY A 380 2.88 -11.10 19.36
C GLY A 380 2.58 -10.78 17.90
N LYS A 381 2.82 -9.58 17.41
CA LYS A 381 2.69 -9.22 16.00
C LYS A 381 3.82 -9.79 15.15
N GLU A 382 3.62 -9.84 13.83
CA GLU A 382 4.68 -10.23 12.90
C GLU A 382 5.84 -9.25 12.95
N GLY A 383 7.04 -9.73 12.71
CA GLY A 383 8.27 -8.95 12.71
C GLY A 383 8.43 -8.12 11.43
N ASP A 384 7.41 -7.31 11.11
CA ASP A 384 7.41 -6.37 10.00
C ASP A 384 7.90 -5.02 10.52
N ALA A 385 9.14 -4.67 10.18
CA ALA A 385 9.80 -3.48 10.69
C ALA A 385 10.74 -2.85 9.68
N VAL A 386 10.93 -1.54 9.78
CA VAL A 386 11.90 -0.76 9.02
C VAL A 386 12.91 -0.13 9.97
N LEU A 387 14.18 -0.31 9.67
CA LEU A 387 15.30 0.33 10.33
C LEU A 387 15.76 1.53 9.50
N LEU A 388 15.73 2.72 10.08
CA LEU A 388 16.08 3.98 9.43
C LEU A 388 17.34 4.58 10.06
N ASP A 389 18.20 5.19 9.21
CA ASP A 389 19.33 6.01 9.65
C ASP A 389 18.87 7.44 9.95
N LEU A 390 18.89 7.83 11.20
CA LEU A 390 18.52 9.19 11.63
C LEU A 390 19.57 10.24 11.22
N ALA A 391 20.82 9.84 10.97
CA ALA A 391 21.84 10.76 10.48
C ALA A 391 21.53 11.28 9.09
N ALA A 392 20.86 10.48 8.25
CA ALA A 392 20.37 10.90 6.93
C ALA A 392 19.10 11.78 6.99
N ILE A 393 18.38 11.76 8.11
CA ILE A 393 17.07 12.41 8.28
C ILE A 393 17.19 13.72 9.08
N ILE A 394 17.86 13.69 10.23
CA ILE A 394 17.98 14.86 11.11
C ILE A 394 19.03 15.81 10.56
N PRO A 395 18.68 17.09 10.28
CA PRO A 395 19.67 18.08 9.85
C PRO A 395 20.67 18.35 10.96
N SER A 396 21.87 17.82 10.84
CA SER A 396 22.93 17.96 11.84
C SER A 396 24.30 17.94 11.15
N GLY A 397 25.34 18.33 11.88
CA GLY A 397 26.71 18.28 11.39
C GLY A 397 27.23 16.86 11.15
N LYS A 398 28.52 16.71 10.89
CA LYS A 398 29.17 15.44 10.51
C LYS A 398 28.97 14.27 11.50
N ASN A 399 28.66 14.54 12.76
CA ASN A 399 28.38 13.56 13.81
C ASN A 399 27.12 13.98 14.57
N PRO A 400 25.92 13.66 14.06
CA PRO A 400 24.70 13.96 14.79
C PRO A 400 24.70 13.21 16.12
N PRO A 401 24.33 13.86 17.24
CA PRO A 401 24.08 13.14 18.48
C PRO A 401 22.92 12.14 18.24
N PRO A 402 22.88 11.05 19.02
CA PRO A 402 21.67 10.22 19.04
C PRO A 402 20.46 11.08 19.41
N PRO A 403 19.23 10.71 19.01
CA PRO A 403 18.04 11.42 19.46
C PRO A 403 18.11 11.63 20.96
N GLU A 404 17.91 12.87 21.38
CA GLU A 404 17.93 13.19 22.82
C GLU A 404 16.93 12.29 23.56
N SER A 405 17.26 11.90 24.78
CA SER A 405 16.38 11.01 25.56
C SER A 405 15.00 11.60 25.85
N ASN A 406 14.83 12.90 25.64
CA ASN A 406 13.57 13.65 25.74
C ASN A 406 12.89 13.93 24.40
N MET A 407 13.45 13.50 23.25
CA MET A 407 12.78 13.65 21.96
C MET A 407 11.48 12.83 21.97
N SER A 408 10.35 13.51 21.75
CA SER A 408 9.04 12.87 21.70
C SER A 408 8.78 12.24 20.33
N ALA A 409 7.79 11.36 20.26
CA ALA A 409 7.30 10.83 18.97
C ALA A 409 6.76 11.96 18.07
N ASP A 410 6.15 12.98 18.68
CA ASP A 410 5.58 14.14 17.97
C ASP A 410 6.67 15.06 17.38
N ASP A 411 7.89 15.05 17.94
CA ASP A 411 9.04 15.77 17.37
C ASP A 411 9.70 15.00 16.22
N LEU A 412 9.84 13.68 16.37
CA LEU A 412 10.54 12.84 15.38
C LEU A 412 9.68 12.54 14.15
N LEU A 413 8.39 12.25 14.36
CA LEU A 413 7.53 11.77 13.27
C LEU A 413 7.38 12.77 12.10
N PRO A 414 7.23 14.10 12.30
CA PRO A 414 7.25 15.07 11.21
C PRO A 414 8.56 15.02 10.41
N LEU A 415 9.70 14.84 11.07
CA LEU A 415 11.00 14.72 10.38
C LEU A 415 11.04 13.47 9.50
N LEU A 416 10.54 12.33 10.00
CA LEU A 416 10.45 11.10 9.20
C LEU A 416 9.56 11.31 7.98
N ILE A 417 8.34 11.85 8.15
CA ILE A 417 7.40 12.08 7.05
C ILE A 417 8.00 12.98 5.97
N HIS A 418 8.73 14.02 6.36
CA HIS A 418 9.27 14.99 5.40
C HIS A 418 10.62 14.61 4.80
N ARG A 419 11.40 13.72 5.45
CA ARG A 419 12.80 13.52 5.10
C ARG A 419 13.23 12.07 4.96
N ALA A 420 12.44 11.09 5.43
CA ALA A 420 12.78 9.68 5.24
C ALA A 420 12.52 9.24 3.78
N GLY A 421 13.26 8.25 3.34
CA GLY A 421 13.18 7.69 2.00
C GLY A 421 14.08 6.46 1.86
N PRO A 422 14.23 5.93 0.64
CA PRO A 422 15.07 4.75 0.40
C PRO A 422 16.53 4.97 0.75
N GLU A 423 17.02 6.21 0.73
CA GLU A 423 18.38 6.59 1.11
C GLU A 423 18.65 6.49 2.62
N SER A 424 17.62 6.60 3.44
CA SER A 424 17.69 6.45 4.90
C SER A 424 17.29 5.06 5.39
N THR A 425 16.80 4.18 4.52
CA THR A 425 16.40 2.82 4.88
C THR A 425 17.62 1.92 4.97
N LEU A 426 17.97 1.47 6.18
CA LEU A 426 19.08 0.55 6.43
C LEU A 426 18.67 -0.90 6.26
N ALA A 427 17.47 -1.27 6.71
CA ALA A 427 16.92 -2.61 6.55
C ALA A 427 15.39 -2.60 6.60
N THR A 428 14.79 -3.54 5.88
CA THR A 428 13.36 -3.84 5.95
C THR A 428 13.18 -5.31 6.26
N LEU A 429 12.36 -5.60 7.28
CA LEU A 429 12.02 -6.95 7.70
C LEU A 429 10.54 -7.20 7.42
N ALA A 430 10.24 -8.36 6.84
CA ALA A 430 8.88 -8.86 6.66
C ALA A 430 8.77 -10.25 7.30
N ALA A 431 7.87 -10.42 8.25
CA ALA A 431 7.76 -11.61 9.11
C ALA A 431 9.12 -12.08 9.65
N GLY A 432 9.93 -11.15 10.14
CA GLY A 432 11.25 -11.41 10.70
C GLY A 432 12.33 -11.82 9.69
N ARG A 433 12.06 -11.77 8.39
CA ARG A 433 13.08 -11.99 7.34
C ARG A 433 13.58 -10.65 6.82
N LYS A 434 14.88 -10.48 6.66
CA LYS A 434 15.43 -9.32 5.94
C LYS A 434 15.06 -9.45 4.46
N VAL A 435 14.13 -8.60 4.00
CA VAL A 435 13.73 -8.48 2.60
C VAL A 435 14.54 -7.40 1.89
N TYR A 436 15.13 -6.48 2.65
CA TYR A 436 16.10 -5.51 2.18
C TYR A 436 17.14 -5.23 3.28
N ALA A 437 18.40 -5.08 2.90
CA ALA A 437 19.45 -4.51 3.73
C ALA A 437 20.37 -3.67 2.84
N GLN A 438 20.66 -2.44 3.29
CA GLN A 438 21.60 -1.58 2.58
C GLN A 438 22.99 -2.26 2.57
N PRO A 439 23.66 -2.35 1.40
CA PRO A 439 25.03 -2.86 1.35
C PRO A 439 25.89 -2.08 2.34
N SER A 440 26.58 -2.79 3.26
CA SER A 440 27.49 -2.14 4.19
C SER A 440 28.55 -1.36 3.38
N ALA A 441 28.76 -0.10 3.72
CA ALA A 441 29.79 0.78 3.12
C ALA A 441 31.24 0.33 3.42
N HIS A 442 31.44 -0.91 3.87
CA HIS A 442 32.72 -1.50 4.20
C HIS A 442 33.09 -2.58 3.19
N ASN A 443 33.62 -2.15 2.05
CA ASN A 443 34.63 -2.88 1.26
C ASN A 443 35.22 -1.98 0.15
N ASN A 444 35.69 -0.78 0.50
CA ASN A 444 36.69 -0.05 -0.29
C ASN A 444 37.66 0.59 0.70
N SER A 445 38.57 -0.23 1.20
CA SER A 445 39.86 0.20 1.75
C SER A 445 40.95 -0.70 1.21
#